data_5b9d65795c97614e0583acaf4a619a71
#
_entry.id   5b9d65795c97614e0583acaf4a619a71
#
_cell.length_a   1.000
_cell.length_b   1.000
_cell.length_c   1.000
_cell.angle_alpha   90.00
_cell.angle_beta   90.00
_cell.angle_gamma   90.00
#
_symmetry.space_group_name_H-M   'P 1'
#
loop_
_entity.id
_entity.type
_entity.pdbx_description
1 polymer ?
#
loop_
_entity_poly.entity_id
_entity_poly.type
_entity_poly.pdbx_seq_one_letter_code
_entity_poly.pdbx_strand_id
1 'polypeptide(L)'
;MHQVSVIVPIYNAEPYLAKCIESLINQDYNALQIILVNDGSTDNSLAIAEQYAGNDDRIEVYSQANQGQSMARNLGLEHAKGAYISFVDADDYIDTDFYSYMLEHIGERDCVQIGYRRVTNKGKVLQEKLPKHFYQFTSPWGRLYRRNVFEKNNLAFPIGMIYEDVVFSLDFWATRPSYKILSYTGYNYLANVSSTTATRNLAAKELLFSTLKKKRKRSKSFRQKMLITYTMLRLKIHFLK
;
A
#
# COMPACT_ATOMS: atom_id res chain seq x y z
N MET A 1 6.41 1.14 23.57
CA MET A 1 6.56 1.71 22.21
C MET A 1 5.65 0.95 21.26
N HIS A 2 4.91 1.64 20.40
CA HIS A 2 3.98 0.99 19.47
C HIS A 2 4.73 0.61 18.19
N GLN A 3 5.08 -0.65 18.00
CA GLN A 3 5.78 -1.12 16.81
C GLN A 3 4.91 -0.93 15.54
N VAL A 4 5.55 -0.49 14.44
CA VAL A 4 4.94 -0.44 13.10
C VAL A 4 5.48 -1.59 12.27
N SER A 5 4.61 -2.44 11.74
CA SER A 5 4.97 -3.43 10.72
C SER A 5 4.82 -2.80 9.34
N VAL A 6 5.93 -2.68 8.64
CA VAL A 6 6.01 -2.14 7.28
C VAL A 6 6.13 -3.30 6.30
N ILE A 7 5.15 -3.47 5.43
CA ILE A 7 5.08 -4.56 4.47
C ILE A 7 5.48 -4.06 3.09
N VAL A 8 6.51 -4.67 2.51
CA VAL A 8 7.06 -4.34 1.19
C VAL A 8 6.95 -5.56 0.28
N PRO A 9 5.97 -5.61 -0.64
CA PRO A 9 5.90 -6.65 -1.66
C PRO A 9 6.98 -6.39 -2.72
N ILE A 10 7.77 -7.41 -3.06
CA ILE A 10 8.92 -7.31 -3.97
C ILE A 10 8.71 -8.27 -5.14
N TYR A 11 8.77 -7.75 -6.37
CA TYR A 11 8.84 -8.54 -7.59
C TYR A 11 9.64 -7.79 -8.66
N ASN A 12 10.83 -8.30 -9.01
CA ASN A 12 11.72 -7.71 -10.02
C ASN A 12 11.94 -6.20 -9.81
N ALA A 13 12.35 -5.83 -8.59
CA ALA A 13 12.53 -4.44 -8.16
C ALA A 13 14.02 -4.06 -7.97
N GLU A 14 14.96 -4.86 -8.48
CA GLU A 14 16.42 -4.69 -8.33
C GLU A 14 16.91 -3.22 -8.47
N PRO A 15 16.46 -2.42 -9.47
CA PRO A 15 16.97 -1.06 -9.64
C PRO A 15 16.53 -0.05 -8.55
N TYR A 16 15.54 -0.42 -7.74
CA TYR A 16 14.86 0.52 -6.82
C TYR A 16 14.92 0.07 -5.36
N LEU A 17 15.01 -1.24 -5.13
CA LEU A 17 14.81 -1.88 -3.83
C LEU A 17 15.77 -1.37 -2.75
N ALA A 18 17.04 -1.15 -3.09
CA ALA A 18 18.02 -0.62 -2.14
C ALA A 18 17.57 0.73 -1.58
N LYS A 19 17.13 1.65 -2.45
CA LYS A 19 16.64 2.97 -2.03
C LYS A 19 15.37 2.88 -1.17
N CYS A 20 14.47 1.97 -1.51
CA CYS A 20 13.28 1.70 -0.71
C CYS A 20 13.67 1.26 0.70
N ILE A 21 14.51 0.23 0.83
CA ILE A 21 14.94 -0.31 2.13
C ILE A 21 15.71 0.75 2.92
N GLU A 22 16.64 1.48 2.30
CA GLU A 22 17.38 2.55 2.96
C GLU A 22 16.46 3.64 3.53
N SER A 23 15.36 3.97 2.85
CA SER A 23 14.39 4.93 3.36
C SER A 23 13.64 4.42 4.60
N LEU A 24 13.52 3.09 4.77
CA LEU A 24 12.90 2.46 5.92
C LEU A 24 13.86 2.33 7.11
N ILE A 25 15.12 1.94 6.87
CA ILE A 25 16.10 1.79 7.95
C ILE A 25 16.54 3.13 8.54
N ASN A 26 16.52 4.20 7.74
CA ASN A 26 16.89 5.56 8.11
C ASN A 26 15.73 6.41 8.67
N GLN A 27 14.62 5.78 9.08
CA GLN A 27 13.55 6.50 9.75
C GLN A 27 14.01 7.01 11.12
N ASP A 28 13.53 8.19 11.52
CA ASP A 28 13.73 8.76 12.86
C ASP A 28 12.96 7.98 13.95
N TYR A 29 12.04 7.11 13.56
CA TYR A 29 11.29 6.20 14.42
C TYR A 29 11.83 4.77 14.33
N ASN A 30 12.47 4.30 15.40
CA ASN A 30 13.22 3.04 15.39
C ASN A 30 12.38 1.77 15.67
N ALA A 31 11.16 1.87 16.23
CA ALA A 31 10.36 0.69 16.57
C ALA A 31 9.60 0.17 15.32
N LEU A 32 10.35 -0.23 14.30
CA LEU A 32 9.85 -0.81 13.05
C LEU A 32 10.09 -2.31 13.03
N GLN A 33 9.17 -3.04 12.42
CA GLN A 33 9.35 -4.37 11.84
C GLN A 33 9.22 -4.20 10.32
N ILE A 34 10.28 -4.47 9.57
CA ILE A 34 10.32 -4.31 8.11
C ILE A 34 10.18 -5.69 7.49
N ILE A 35 9.04 -5.96 6.86
CA ILE A 35 8.68 -7.25 6.28
C ILE A 35 8.82 -7.16 4.76
N LEU A 36 9.91 -7.72 4.24
CA LEU A 36 10.20 -7.80 2.82
C LEU A 36 9.65 -9.11 2.27
N VAL A 37 8.70 -9.06 1.35
CA VAL A 37 8.08 -10.28 0.80
C VAL A 37 8.43 -10.40 -0.68
N ASN A 38 9.38 -11.29 -0.98
CA ASN A 38 9.76 -11.62 -2.35
C ASN A 38 8.71 -12.53 -3.01
N ASP A 39 8.05 -12.05 -4.04
CA ASP A 39 7.03 -12.75 -4.81
C ASP A 39 7.64 -13.47 -6.03
N GLY A 40 8.69 -14.26 -5.81
CA GLY A 40 9.33 -15.06 -6.86
C GLY A 40 10.08 -14.20 -7.89
N SER A 41 10.84 -13.21 -7.46
CA SER A 41 11.69 -12.40 -8.35
C SER A 41 12.71 -13.25 -9.09
N THR A 42 12.99 -12.88 -10.33
CA THR A 42 13.99 -13.53 -11.22
C THR A 42 15.25 -12.70 -11.42
N ASP A 43 15.29 -11.50 -10.86
CA ASP A 43 16.43 -10.57 -10.78
C ASP A 43 17.15 -10.67 -9.42
N ASN A 44 18.06 -9.75 -9.11
CA ASN A 44 18.80 -9.75 -7.85
C ASN A 44 17.99 -9.22 -6.63
N SER A 45 16.68 -8.99 -6.76
CA SER A 45 15.88 -8.42 -5.67
C SER A 45 15.94 -9.23 -4.37
N LEU A 46 15.89 -10.59 -4.46
CA LEU A 46 15.98 -11.44 -3.26
C LEU A 46 17.35 -11.29 -2.58
N ALA A 47 18.44 -11.36 -3.35
CA ALA A 47 19.80 -11.23 -2.81
C ALA A 47 20.02 -9.86 -2.13
N ILE A 48 19.47 -8.78 -2.70
CA ILE A 48 19.49 -7.46 -2.10
C ILE A 48 18.72 -7.46 -0.76
N ALA A 49 17.51 -8.00 -0.72
CA ALA A 49 16.71 -8.05 0.50
C ALA A 49 17.41 -8.85 1.62
N GLU A 50 18.00 -10.01 1.30
CA GLU A 50 18.75 -10.84 2.24
C GLU A 50 20.03 -10.16 2.75
N GLN A 51 20.74 -9.41 1.89
CA GLN A 51 21.90 -8.63 2.28
C GLN A 51 21.55 -7.56 3.33
N TYR A 52 20.44 -6.83 3.14
CA TYR A 52 20.00 -5.85 4.14
C TYR A 52 19.51 -6.51 5.43
N ALA A 53 18.81 -7.63 5.35
CA ALA A 53 18.37 -8.39 6.54
C ALA A 53 19.55 -8.92 7.37
N GLY A 54 20.67 -9.27 6.73
CA GLY A 54 21.90 -9.65 7.43
C GLY A 54 22.58 -8.50 8.22
N ASN A 55 22.17 -7.25 7.98
CA ASN A 55 22.78 -6.06 8.59
C ASN A 55 21.82 -5.26 9.50
N ASP A 56 20.51 -5.59 9.52
CA ASP A 56 19.52 -4.90 10.36
C ASP A 56 18.48 -5.89 10.87
N ASP A 57 18.50 -6.18 12.17
CA ASP A 57 17.61 -7.14 12.84
C ASP A 57 16.12 -6.78 12.77
N ARG A 58 15.77 -5.56 12.31
CA ARG A 58 14.38 -5.14 12.10
C ARG A 58 13.80 -5.69 10.81
N ILE A 59 14.64 -6.24 9.90
CA ILE A 59 14.25 -6.71 8.58
C ILE A 59 14.01 -8.23 8.63
N GLU A 60 12.82 -8.64 8.25
CA GLU A 60 12.42 -10.03 8.05
C GLU A 60 12.14 -10.26 6.55
N VAL A 61 12.78 -11.26 5.94
CA VAL A 61 12.57 -11.61 4.51
C VAL A 61 11.77 -12.89 4.40
N TYR A 62 10.71 -12.83 3.61
CA TYR A 62 9.88 -13.99 3.26
C TYR A 62 9.85 -14.16 1.75
N SER A 63 9.81 -15.40 1.27
CA SER A 63 9.75 -15.70 -0.16
C SER A 63 8.60 -16.65 -0.47
N GLN A 64 7.96 -16.43 -1.58
CA GLN A 64 6.93 -17.30 -2.16
C GLN A 64 7.14 -17.45 -3.66
N ALA A 65 6.54 -18.46 -4.27
CA ALA A 65 6.40 -18.51 -5.73
C ALA A 65 5.52 -17.33 -6.18
N ASN A 66 5.76 -16.79 -7.38
CA ASN A 66 5.01 -15.65 -7.89
C ASN A 66 3.51 -15.92 -7.93
N GLN A 67 2.76 -15.22 -7.10
CA GLN A 67 1.30 -15.27 -6.96
C GLN A 67 0.66 -13.88 -7.01
N GLY A 68 1.47 -12.85 -7.27
CA GLY A 68 1.05 -11.46 -7.40
C GLY A 68 1.08 -10.68 -6.08
N GLN A 69 1.09 -9.38 -6.22
CA GLN A 69 1.27 -8.40 -5.14
C GLN A 69 0.26 -8.56 -3.98
N SER A 70 -0.97 -9.01 -4.27
CA SER A 70 -1.97 -9.32 -3.23
C SER A 70 -1.51 -10.40 -2.27
N MET A 71 -0.97 -11.51 -2.82
CA MET A 71 -0.50 -12.62 -2.00
C MET A 71 0.72 -12.21 -1.18
N ALA A 72 1.65 -11.46 -1.77
CA ALA A 72 2.81 -10.95 -1.05
C ALA A 72 2.39 -10.00 0.11
N ARG A 73 1.43 -9.09 -0.11
CA ARG A 73 0.91 -8.25 0.98
C ARG A 73 0.19 -9.06 2.05
N ASN A 74 -0.58 -10.08 1.67
CA ASN A 74 -1.28 -10.96 2.61
C ASN A 74 -0.29 -11.77 3.45
N LEU A 75 0.74 -12.34 2.84
CA LEU A 75 1.81 -13.03 3.57
C LEU A 75 2.51 -12.08 4.56
N GLY A 76 2.78 -10.84 4.15
CA GLY A 76 3.31 -9.82 5.05
C GLY A 76 2.37 -9.50 6.22
N LEU A 77 1.04 -9.47 5.99
CA LEU A 77 0.04 -9.27 7.06
C LEU A 77 0.04 -10.42 8.08
N GLU A 78 0.23 -11.67 7.64
CA GLU A 78 0.31 -12.84 8.52
C GLU A 78 1.49 -12.77 9.49
N HIS A 79 2.60 -12.16 9.07
CA HIS A 79 3.82 -12.00 9.87
C HIS A 79 3.89 -10.68 10.66
N ALA A 80 2.94 -9.77 10.44
CA ALA A 80 2.94 -8.47 11.08
C ALA A 80 2.61 -8.56 12.59
N LYS A 81 3.53 -8.10 13.45
CA LYS A 81 3.44 -8.11 14.92
C LYS A 81 3.14 -6.74 15.52
N GLY A 82 3.39 -5.67 14.75
CA GLY A 82 3.23 -4.29 15.20
C GLY A 82 1.79 -3.90 15.52
N ALA A 83 1.60 -2.93 16.39
CA ALA A 83 0.30 -2.34 16.69
C ALA A 83 -0.29 -1.60 15.47
N TYR A 84 0.59 -1.21 14.55
CA TYR A 84 0.24 -0.52 13.32
C TYR A 84 0.77 -1.27 12.10
N ILE A 85 0.06 -1.14 10.98
CA ILE A 85 0.44 -1.66 9.66
C ILE A 85 0.65 -0.50 8.69
N SER A 86 1.69 -0.60 7.88
CA SER A 86 1.95 0.28 6.74
C SER A 86 2.38 -0.55 5.53
N PHE A 87 2.12 -0.04 4.34
CA PHE A 87 2.56 -0.64 3.08
C PHE A 87 3.45 0.36 2.34
N VAL A 88 4.53 -0.14 1.76
CA VAL A 88 5.42 0.62 0.87
C VAL A 88 5.70 -0.23 -0.35
N ASP A 89 5.55 0.32 -1.55
CA ASP A 89 5.87 -0.41 -2.77
C ASP A 89 7.40 -0.40 -3.00
N ALA A 90 7.96 -1.49 -3.50
CA ALA A 90 9.42 -1.71 -3.58
C ALA A 90 10.16 -0.76 -4.54
N ASP A 91 9.43 -0.06 -5.40
CA ASP A 91 9.96 0.97 -6.31
C ASP A 91 9.83 2.41 -5.76
N ASP A 92 9.22 2.58 -4.58
CA ASP A 92 8.99 3.87 -3.94
C ASP A 92 9.93 4.07 -2.73
N TYR A 93 9.90 5.26 -2.13
CA TYR A 93 10.64 5.56 -0.90
C TYR A 93 9.91 6.62 -0.06
N ILE A 94 10.24 6.70 1.23
CA ILE A 94 9.59 7.59 2.18
C ILE A 94 10.59 8.59 2.81
N ASP A 95 10.07 9.72 3.29
CA ASP A 95 10.88 10.70 4.02
C ASP A 95 11.24 10.19 5.42
N THR A 96 12.31 10.70 6.00
CA THR A 96 12.86 10.24 7.28
C THR A 96 11.89 10.38 8.46
N ASP A 97 11.01 11.38 8.46
CA ASP A 97 10.02 11.66 9.51
C ASP A 97 8.64 11.03 9.23
N PHE A 98 8.54 10.13 8.25
CA PHE A 98 7.26 9.59 7.78
C PHE A 98 6.46 8.89 8.89
N TYR A 99 7.09 8.01 9.66
CA TYR A 99 6.39 7.28 10.73
C TYR A 99 6.22 8.09 12.00
N SER A 100 7.20 8.87 12.42
CA SER A 100 7.08 9.74 13.59
C SER A 100 5.94 10.73 13.41
N TYR A 101 5.85 11.38 12.24
CA TYR A 101 4.77 12.32 11.92
C TYR A 101 3.38 11.65 11.95
N MET A 102 3.22 10.49 11.33
CA MET A 102 1.92 9.81 11.33
C MET A 102 1.52 9.30 12.71
N LEU A 103 2.47 8.79 13.50
CA LEU A 103 2.22 8.30 14.86
C LEU A 103 1.81 9.43 15.81
N GLU A 104 2.42 10.62 15.69
CA GLU A 104 2.01 11.80 16.46
C GLU A 104 0.55 12.18 16.20
N HIS A 105 0.06 11.95 15.00
CA HIS A 105 -1.25 12.42 14.55
C HIS A 105 -2.37 11.39 14.56
N ILE A 106 -2.06 10.08 14.71
CA ILE A 106 -3.07 9.03 14.64
C ILE A 106 -4.01 9.02 15.87
N GLY A 107 -3.50 9.31 17.08
CA GLY A 107 -4.30 9.29 18.31
C GLY A 107 -5.12 8.01 18.42
N GLU A 108 -6.41 8.10 18.73
CA GLU A 108 -7.35 6.98 18.85
C GLU A 108 -7.95 6.50 17.51
N ARG A 109 -7.51 7.05 16.38
CA ARG A 109 -8.09 6.73 15.06
C ARG A 109 -7.60 5.40 14.54
N ASP A 110 -8.45 4.77 13.72
CA ASP A 110 -8.14 3.52 13.03
C ASP A 110 -7.13 3.67 11.90
N CYS A 111 -7.08 4.88 11.30
CA CYS A 111 -6.17 5.15 10.19
C CYS A 111 -5.85 6.65 10.08
N VAL A 112 -4.63 6.96 9.67
CA VAL A 112 -4.26 8.26 9.09
C VAL A 112 -3.85 8.09 7.65
N GLN A 113 -4.11 9.11 6.83
CA GLN A 113 -3.73 9.14 5.42
C GLN A 113 -3.02 10.44 5.11
N ILE A 114 -1.92 10.34 4.38
CA ILE A 114 -1.14 11.46 3.85
C ILE A 114 -1.29 11.59 2.34
N GLY A 115 -0.72 12.65 1.79
CA GLY A 115 -0.48 12.80 0.36
C GLY A 115 0.80 12.12 -0.12
N TYR A 116 1.15 12.38 -1.37
CA TYR A 116 2.38 11.86 -1.95
C TYR A 116 2.99 12.84 -2.96
N ARG A 117 4.28 12.69 -3.19
CA ARG A 117 5.00 13.32 -4.28
C ARG A 117 5.24 12.32 -5.40
N ARG A 118 4.93 12.68 -6.63
CA ARG A 118 5.35 11.95 -7.80
C ARG A 118 6.75 12.43 -8.18
N VAL A 119 7.73 11.53 -8.21
CA VAL A 119 9.13 11.87 -8.40
C VAL A 119 9.75 11.12 -9.56
N THR A 120 10.84 11.67 -10.12
CA THR A 120 11.70 10.96 -11.08
C THR A 120 12.73 10.10 -10.33
N ASN A 121 13.43 9.17 -11.03
CA ASN A 121 14.54 8.38 -10.48
C ASN A 121 15.65 9.25 -9.85
N LYS A 122 15.82 10.50 -10.32
CA LYS A 122 16.78 11.48 -9.79
C LYS A 122 16.22 12.30 -8.61
N GLY A 123 15.05 11.96 -8.08
CA GLY A 123 14.41 12.65 -6.96
C GLY A 123 13.74 13.99 -7.30
N LYS A 124 13.68 14.39 -8.58
CA LYS A 124 12.96 15.62 -8.95
C LYS A 124 11.46 15.44 -8.77
N VAL A 125 10.84 16.32 -7.98
CA VAL A 125 9.38 16.33 -7.78
C VAL A 125 8.70 16.80 -9.06
N LEU A 126 7.81 15.97 -9.59
CA LEU A 126 6.97 16.26 -10.77
C LEU A 126 5.60 16.80 -10.35
N GLN A 127 5.06 16.32 -9.26
CA GLN A 127 3.74 16.68 -8.75
C GLN A 127 3.61 16.32 -7.28
N GLU A 128 2.90 17.15 -6.53
CA GLU A 128 2.42 16.84 -5.18
C GLU A 128 0.91 16.65 -5.19
N LYS A 129 0.42 15.68 -4.41
CA LYS A 129 -1.01 15.40 -4.28
C LYS A 129 -1.36 15.21 -2.82
N LEU A 130 -2.27 16.06 -2.33
CA LEU A 130 -2.93 15.89 -1.03
C LEU A 130 -4.34 15.33 -1.25
N PRO A 131 -4.79 14.36 -0.45
CA PRO A 131 -6.15 13.86 -0.54
C PRO A 131 -7.12 14.88 0.06
N LYS A 132 -8.19 15.20 -0.68
CA LYS A 132 -9.31 16.02 -0.16
C LYS A 132 -10.30 15.16 0.63
N HIS A 133 -10.39 13.88 0.27
CA HIS A 133 -11.28 12.90 0.87
C HIS A 133 -10.54 11.59 1.04
N PHE A 134 -10.82 10.85 2.11
CA PHE A 134 -10.14 9.61 2.45
C PHE A 134 -10.20 8.54 1.34
N TYR A 135 -11.32 8.46 0.62
CA TYR A 135 -11.51 7.55 -0.50
C TYR A 135 -10.96 8.07 -1.85
N GLN A 136 -10.24 9.20 -1.85
CA GLN A 136 -9.69 9.77 -3.10
C GLN A 136 -8.55 8.92 -3.65
N PHE A 137 -7.72 8.37 -2.78
CA PHE A 137 -6.66 7.43 -3.16
C PHE A 137 -7.09 6.02 -2.77
N THR A 138 -6.87 5.07 -3.66
CA THR A 138 -7.15 3.64 -3.41
C THR A 138 -5.92 2.86 -3.01
N SER A 139 -4.73 3.41 -3.28
CA SER A 139 -3.46 2.80 -2.89
C SER A 139 -3.41 2.51 -1.39
N PRO A 140 -2.86 1.35 -0.98
CA PRO A 140 -2.70 1.01 0.43
C PRO A 140 -1.57 1.79 1.10
N TRP A 141 -0.59 2.27 0.32
CA TRP A 141 0.52 3.09 0.81
C TRP A 141 0.08 4.53 1.13
N GLY A 142 0.96 5.29 1.80
CA GLY A 142 0.63 6.62 2.30
C GLY A 142 -0.40 6.61 3.43
N ARG A 143 -0.50 5.50 4.13
CA ARG A 143 -1.40 5.29 5.28
C ARG A 143 -0.71 4.54 6.41
N LEU A 144 -1.12 4.87 7.62
CA LEU A 144 -0.82 4.11 8.82
C LEU A 144 -2.14 3.59 9.39
N TYR A 145 -2.26 2.28 9.51
CA TYR A 145 -3.48 1.59 9.96
C TYR A 145 -3.26 0.98 11.34
N ARG A 146 -4.27 0.98 12.20
CA ARG A 146 -4.27 0.11 13.38
C ARG A 146 -4.44 -1.35 12.96
N ARG A 147 -3.56 -2.24 13.43
CA ARG A 147 -3.60 -3.68 13.09
C ARG A 147 -4.92 -4.35 13.47
N ASN A 148 -5.51 -3.97 14.62
CA ASN A 148 -6.77 -4.55 15.08
C ASN A 148 -7.95 -4.37 14.10
N VAL A 149 -7.89 -3.39 13.19
CA VAL A 149 -8.93 -3.22 12.15
C VAL A 149 -8.87 -4.34 11.14
N PHE A 150 -7.68 -4.83 10.80
CA PHE A 150 -7.50 -5.99 9.91
C PHE A 150 -8.02 -7.25 10.59
N GLU A 151 -7.62 -7.49 11.83
CA GLU A 151 -7.99 -8.69 12.60
C GLU A 151 -9.50 -8.79 12.83
N LYS A 152 -10.13 -7.73 13.34
CA LYS A 152 -11.57 -7.71 13.64
C LYS A 152 -12.46 -7.87 12.41
N ASN A 153 -11.98 -7.49 11.23
CA ASN A 153 -12.78 -7.47 10.01
C ASN A 153 -12.29 -8.49 8.96
N ASN A 154 -11.29 -9.32 9.28
CA ASN A 154 -10.65 -10.26 8.35
C ASN A 154 -10.26 -9.57 7.03
N LEU A 155 -9.63 -8.39 7.13
CA LEU A 155 -9.23 -7.62 5.96
C LEU A 155 -8.01 -8.25 5.31
N ALA A 156 -8.12 -8.54 4.02
CA ALA A 156 -7.04 -9.05 3.18
C ALA A 156 -7.13 -8.46 1.77
N PHE A 157 -6.05 -8.53 1.03
CA PHE A 157 -6.06 -8.16 -0.38
C PHE A 157 -6.71 -9.26 -1.22
N PRO A 158 -7.58 -8.93 -2.19
CA PRO A 158 -8.20 -9.91 -3.08
C PRO A 158 -7.15 -10.51 -4.01
N ILE A 159 -7.20 -11.83 -4.18
CA ILE A 159 -6.23 -12.60 -4.96
C ILE A 159 -6.66 -12.68 -6.44
N GLY A 160 -5.69 -12.80 -7.36
CA GLY A 160 -5.93 -13.10 -8.77
C GLY A 160 -6.52 -11.95 -9.57
N MET A 161 -6.28 -10.70 -9.16
CA MET A 161 -6.73 -9.53 -9.92
C MET A 161 -5.70 -8.40 -9.91
N ILE A 162 -5.69 -7.60 -10.97
CA ILE A 162 -5.08 -6.28 -11.02
C ILE A 162 -6.11 -5.27 -10.48
N TYR A 163 -5.67 -4.17 -9.87
CA TYR A 163 -6.49 -3.18 -9.15
C TYR A 163 -7.08 -3.73 -7.83
N GLU A 164 -6.34 -4.64 -7.19
CA GLU A 164 -6.63 -5.18 -5.85
C GLU A 164 -6.74 -4.08 -4.79
N ASP A 165 -5.97 -3.01 -4.95
CA ASP A 165 -5.96 -1.81 -4.10
C ASP A 165 -7.33 -1.13 -4.03
N VAL A 166 -8.05 -1.06 -5.16
CA VAL A 166 -9.42 -0.51 -5.22
C VAL A 166 -10.37 -1.34 -4.38
N VAL A 167 -10.31 -2.67 -4.52
CA VAL A 167 -11.21 -3.58 -3.81
C VAL A 167 -10.87 -3.60 -2.32
N PHE A 168 -9.59 -3.70 -1.97
CA PHE A 168 -9.11 -3.62 -0.59
C PHE A 168 -9.56 -2.31 0.09
N SER A 169 -9.34 -1.16 -0.57
CA SER A 169 -9.77 0.13 -0.02
C SER A 169 -11.27 0.20 0.23
N LEU A 170 -12.10 -0.36 -0.66
CA LEU A 170 -13.54 -0.41 -0.45
C LEU A 170 -13.92 -1.31 0.73
N ASP A 171 -13.22 -2.44 0.94
CA ASP A 171 -13.44 -3.31 2.09
C ASP A 171 -13.02 -2.63 3.38
N PHE A 172 -11.87 -1.97 3.39
CA PHE A 172 -11.43 -1.17 4.53
C PHE A 172 -12.46 -0.08 4.89
N TRP A 173 -12.97 0.67 3.91
CA TRP A 173 -13.98 1.71 4.17
C TRP A 173 -15.35 1.16 4.58
N ALA A 174 -15.67 -0.07 4.18
CA ALA A 174 -16.89 -0.75 4.62
C ALA A 174 -16.88 -1.03 6.13
N THR A 175 -15.72 -1.13 6.76
CA THR A 175 -15.58 -1.28 8.23
C THR A 175 -15.95 0.00 8.98
N ARG A 176 -16.13 1.13 8.29
CA ARG A 176 -16.39 2.46 8.87
C ARG A 176 -15.28 2.94 9.82
N PRO A 177 -14.02 2.93 9.36
CA PRO A 177 -12.92 3.31 10.22
C PRO A 177 -13.01 4.78 10.61
N SER A 178 -12.57 5.09 11.82
CA SER A 178 -12.24 6.45 12.21
C SER A 178 -10.92 6.85 11.54
N TYR A 179 -10.84 8.03 10.90
CA TYR A 179 -9.67 8.41 10.15
C TYR A 179 -9.33 9.90 10.25
N LYS A 180 -8.10 10.25 9.92
CA LYS A 180 -7.64 11.63 9.72
C LYS A 180 -6.83 11.73 8.44
N ILE A 181 -7.04 12.81 7.69
CA ILE A 181 -6.19 13.21 6.56
C ILE A 181 -5.20 14.24 7.07
N LEU A 182 -3.93 14.06 6.75
CA LEU A 182 -2.84 14.95 7.16
C LEU A 182 -2.32 15.72 5.95
N SER A 183 -1.99 17.00 6.14
CA SER A 183 -1.40 17.85 5.11
C SER A 183 0.11 17.63 5.03
N TYR A 184 0.51 16.42 4.64
CA TYR A 184 1.90 15.97 4.54
C TYR A 184 2.06 15.07 3.31
N THR A 185 3.21 15.15 2.64
CA THR A 185 3.51 14.42 1.39
C THR A 185 4.81 13.63 1.47
N GLY A 186 5.08 12.98 2.60
CA GLY A 186 6.31 12.21 2.85
C GLY A 186 6.45 10.90 2.10
N TYR A 187 5.50 10.51 1.25
CA TYR A 187 5.58 9.34 0.38
C TYR A 187 6.03 9.76 -1.03
N ASN A 188 7.14 9.19 -1.53
CA ASN A 188 7.72 9.50 -2.82
C ASN A 188 7.40 8.39 -3.82
N TYR A 189 6.33 8.59 -4.60
CA TYR A 189 5.89 7.68 -5.65
C TYR A 189 6.75 7.86 -6.91
N LEU A 190 7.47 6.80 -7.31
CA LEU A 190 8.35 6.84 -8.48
C LEU A 190 7.52 6.81 -9.78
N ALA A 191 7.76 7.79 -10.64
CA ALA A 191 7.15 7.84 -11.97
C ALA A 191 7.87 6.84 -12.90
N ASN A 192 7.48 5.56 -12.79
CA ASN A 192 8.05 4.48 -13.61
C ASN A 192 7.21 4.25 -14.87
N VAL A 193 7.86 4.15 -16.03
CA VAL A 193 7.19 3.92 -17.34
C VAL A 193 6.70 2.45 -17.45
N SER A 194 7.31 1.54 -16.70
CA SER A 194 7.00 0.10 -16.69
C SER A 194 5.96 -0.31 -15.63
N SER A 195 5.29 0.66 -14.99
CA SER A 195 4.30 0.35 -13.95
C SER A 195 3.18 -0.55 -14.49
N THR A 196 2.75 -1.54 -13.71
CA THR A 196 1.67 -2.50 -14.04
C THR A 196 0.36 -1.80 -14.44
N THR A 197 0.16 -0.56 -13.97
CA THR A 197 -1.00 0.28 -14.31
C THR A 197 -0.84 1.01 -15.65
N ALA A 198 0.37 1.10 -16.22
CA ALA A 198 0.62 1.74 -17.52
C ALA A 198 0.09 0.89 -18.68
N THR A 199 -0.02 -0.42 -18.51
CA THR A 199 -0.60 -1.31 -19.50
C THR A 199 -2.14 -1.23 -19.44
N ARG A 200 -2.77 -0.79 -20.56
CA ARG A 200 -4.23 -0.78 -20.70
C ARG A 200 -4.76 -2.23 -20.81
N ASN A 201 -4.77 -2.95 -19.69
CA ASN A 201 -5.31 -4.32 -19.65
C ASN A 201 -6.85 -4.26 -19.58
N LEU A 202 -7.52 -4.46 -20.72
CA LEU A 202 -8.97 -4.42 -20.83
C LEU A 202 -9.63 -5.51 -19.97
N ALA A 203 -9.11 -6.73 -19.99
CA ALA A 203 -9.63 -7.86 -19.23
C ALA A 203 -9.57 -7.59 -17.71
N ALA A 204 -8.48 -6.98 -17.22
CA ALA A 204 -8.37 -6.60 -15.81
C ALA A 204 -9.40 -5.53 -15.42
N LYS A 205 -9.69 -4.56 -16.31
CA LYS A 205 -10.73 -3.56 -16.07
C LYS A 205 -12.13 -4.20 -16.02
N GLU A 206 -12.41 -5.11 -16.93
CA GLU A 206 -13.68 -5.85 -16.95
C GLU A 206 -13.86 -6.70 -15.68
N LEU A 207 -12.81 -7.40 -15.24
CA LEU A 207 -12.80 -8.15 -13.99
C LEU A 207 -13.06 -7.22 -12.79
N LEU A 208 -12.38 -6.07 -12.71
CA LEU A 208 -12.62 -5.09 -11.66
C LEU A 208 -14.09 -4.64 -11.64
N PHE A 209 -14.64 -4.19 -12.79
CA PHE A 209 -16.01 -3.72 -12.84
C PHE A 209 -17.02 -4.82 -12.52
N SER A 210 -16.80 -6.07 -12.96
CA SER A 210 -17.66 -7.20 -12.62
C SER A 210 -17.62 -7.49 -11.11
N THR A 211 -16.45 -7.45 -10.50
CA THR A 211 -16.24 -7.61 -9.05
C THR A 211 -16.97 -6.51 -8.27
N LEU A 212 -16.82 -5.24 -8.67
CA LEU A 212 -17.50 -4.12 -8.03
C LEU A 212 -19.03 -4.20 -8.16
N LYS A 213 -19.56 -4.63 -9.32
CA LYS A 213 -20.99 -4.87 -9.52
C LYS A 213 -21.51 -5.97 -8.58
N LYS A 214 -20.80 -7.10 -8.47
CA LYS A 214 -21.14 -8.21 -7.55
C LYS A 214 -21.12 -7.72 -6.10
N LYS A 215 -20.06 -7.02 -5.69
CA LYS A 215 -19.92 -6.45 -4.33
C LYS A 215 -21.05 -5.46 -4.02
N ARG A 216 -21.41 -4.57 -4.94
CA ARG A 216 -22.54 -3.64 -4.78
C ARG A 216 -23.88 -4.37 -4.62
N LYS A 217 -24.12 -5.42 -5.40
CA LYS A 217 -25.35 -6.23 -5.30
C LYS A 217 -25.47 -6.94 -3.96
N ARG A 218 -24.35 -7.46 -3.43
CA ARG A 218 -24.30 -8.19 -2.14
C ARG A 218 -24.34 -7.26 -0.92
N SER A 219 -23.96 -6.00 -1.07
CA SER A 219 -23.94 -5.06 0.05
C SER A 219 -25.38 -4.78 0.55
N LYS A 220 -25.59 -4.88 1.87
CA LYS A 220 -26.83 -4.50 2.55
C LYS A 220 -26.85 -3.00 2.89
N SER A 221 -25.69 -2.36 2.99
CA SER A 221 -25.55 -0.96 3.36
C SER A 221 -25.75 -0.02 2.17
N PHE A 222 -26.71 0.93 2.27
CA PHE A 222 -26.90 1.98 1.26
C PHE A 222 -25.63 2.81 1.04
N ARG A 223 -24.94 3.21 2.12
CA ARG A 223 -23.69 3.98 2.07
C ARG A 223 -22.59 3.21 1.30
N GLN A 224 -22.46 1.91 1.55
CA GLN A 224 -21.47 1.09 0.83
C GLN A 224 -21.82 0.98 -0.67
N LYS A 225 -23.10 0.82 -1.00
CA LYS A 225 -23.56 0.85 -2.41
C LYS A 225 -23.24 2.17 -3.09
N MET A 226 -23.44 3.29 -2.41
CA MET A 226 -23.11 4.62 -2.90
C MET A 226 -21.61 4.77 -3.14
N LEU A 227 -20.77 4.35 -2.19
CA LEU A 227 -19.33 4.43 -2.30
C LEU A 227 -18.81 3.59 -3.48
N ILE A 228 -19.28 2.36 -3.64
CA ILE A 228 -18.93 1.51 -4.78
C ILE A 228 -19.36 2.17 -6.10
N THR A 229 -20.56 2.73 -6.16
CA THR A 229 -21.06 3.43 -7.36
C THR A 229 -20.18 4.63 -7.70
N TYR A 230 -19.83 5.44 -6.72
CA TYR A 230 -18.93 6.58 -6.88
C TYR A 230 -17.55 6.14 -7.41
N THR A 231 -16.98 5.09 -6.82
CA THR A 231 -15.70 4.52 -7.25
C THR A 231 -15.77 4.04 -8.70
N MET A 232 -16.85 3.33 -9.07
CA MET A 232 -17.05 2.88 -10.46
C MET A 232 -17.14 4.04 -11.45
N LEU A 233 -17.82 5.13 -11.10
CA LEU A 233 -17.93 6.33 -11.94
C LEU A 233 -16.56 7.01 -12.12
N ARG A 234 -15.80 7.17 -11.04
CA ARG A 234 -14.44 7.73 -11.10
C ARG A 234 -13.52 6.90 -11.99
N LEU A 235 -13.54 5.58 -11.83
CA LEU A 235 -12.71 4.67 -12.64
C LEU A 235 -13.09 4.74 -14.11
N LYS A 236 -14.38 4.82 -14.45
CA LYS A 236 -14.79 5.01 -15.85
C LYS A 236 -14.20 6.29 -16.43
N ILE A 237 -14.27 7.42 -15.74
CA ILE A 237 -13.70 8.70 -16.19
C ILE A 237 -12.17 8.59 -16.32
N HIS A 238 -11.52 7.92 -15.38
CA HIS A 238 -10.06 7.73 -15.42
C HIS A 238 -9.61 6.85 -16.58
N PHE A 239 -10.36 5.80 -16.90
CA PHE A 239 -10.03 4.87 -17.99
C PHE A 239 -10.41 5.37 -19.40
N LEU A 240 -11.19 6.44 -19.49
CA LEU A 240 -11.52 7.11 -20.77
C LEU A 240 -10.46 8.14 -21.19
N LYS A 241 -9.58 8.55 -20.28
CA LYS A 241 -8.43 9.43 -20.53
C LYS A 241 -7.19 8.63 -20.90
#